data_98378a56c7a878e7d2cc90789e00f8c1
#
_entry.id   98378a56c7a878e7d2cc90789e00f8c1
#
_cell.length_a   1.000
_cell.length_b   1.000
_cell.length_c   1.000
_cell.angle_alpha   90.00
_cell.angle_beta   90.00
_cell.angle_gamma   90.00
#
_symmetry.space_group_name_H-M   'P 1'
#
loop_
_entity.id
_entity.type
_entity.pdbx_description
1 polymer ?
#
loop_
_entity_poly.entity_id
_entity_poly.type
_entity_poly.pdbx_seq_one_letter_code
_entity_poly.pdbx_strand_id
1 'polypeptide(L)' 'MILSLDVGNTQIYGGVFDGDTISKDGKEKMLLSFRRSSKQGSSSDEVGIFLRMVLRENGIEPEKIKQIVLC' A
#
# COMPACT_ATOMS: atom_id res chain seq x y z
N MET A 1 -1.39 -0.89 11.41
CA MET A 1 -0.53 -0.88 10.22
C MET A 1 -0.91 0.28 9.30
N ILE A 2 0.08 0.81 8.60
CA ILE A 2 -0.12 1.93 7.69
C ILE A 2 0.23 1.47 6.29
N LEU A 3 -0.63 1.78 5.34
CA LEU A 3 -0.37 1.54 3.92
C LEU A 3 -0.02 2.87 3.26
N SER A 4 1.17 2.94 2.68
CA SER A 4 1.61 4.12 1.95
C SER A 4 1.55 3.81 0.45
N LEU A 5 0.93 4.70 -0.32
CA LEU A 5 0.80 4.54 -1.76
C LEU A 5 1.34 5.76 -2.48
N ASP A 6 2.16 5.51 -3.48
CA ASP A 6 2.62 6.52 -4.41
C ASP A 6 2.07 6.15 -5.79
N VAL A 7 1.10 6.93 -6.25
CA VAL A 7 0.39 6.64 -7.50
C VAL A 7 0.93 7.54 -8.59
N GLY A 8 1.68 6.95 -9.51
CA GLY A 8 2.17 7.65 -10.69
C GLY A 8 1.31 7.35 -11.91
N ASN A 9 1.67 7.96 -13.04
CA ASN A 9 0.91 7.78 -14.29
C ASN A 9 1.00 6.36 -14.84
N THR A 10 2.12 5.68 -14.59
CA THR A 10 2.37 4.36 -15.17
C THR A 10 2.63 3.29 -14.12
N GLN A 11 2.84 3.68 -12.86
CA GLN A 11 3.18 2.73 -11.81
C GLN A 11 2.57 3.15 -10.48
N ILE A 12 2.26 2.14 -9.68
CA ILE A 12 1.83 2.33 -8.29
C ILE A 12 2.87 1.65 -7.42
N TYR A 13 3.44 2.40 -6.47
CA TYR A 13 4.32 1.86 -5.45
C TYR A 13 3.58 1.84 -4.13
N GLY A 14 3.76 0.79 -3.37
CA GLY A 14 3.14 0.70 -2.07
C GLY A 14 4.07 0.10 -1.03
N GLY A 15 3.82 0.45 0.21
CA GLY A 15 4.52 -0.13 1.34
C GLY A 15 3.61 -0.24 2.54
N VAL A 16 3.76 -1.31 3.29
CA VAL A 16 3.02 -1.51 4.54
C VAL A 16 4.01 -1.40 5.68
N PHE A 17 3.70 -0.55 6.64
CA PHE A 17 4.53 -0.31 7.81
C PHE A 17 3.83 -0.82 9.06
N ASP A 18 4.61 -1.43 9.94
CA ASP A 18 4.13 -1.84 11.25
C ASP A 18 4.04 -0.59 12.13
N GLY A 19 2.94 -0.46 12.87
CA GLY A 19 2.70 0.68 13.73
C GLY A 19 1.53 1.51 13.27
N ASP A 20 1.15 2.48 14.10
CA ASP A 20 -0.02 3.31 13.86
C ASP A 20 0.33 4.68 13.29
N THR A 21 1.59 5.07 13.35
CA THR A 21 2.07 6.34 12.81
C THR A 21 3.44 6.13 12.17
N ILE A 22 3.73 6.94 11.17
CA ILE A 22 5.07 6.95 10.56
C ILE A 22 5.93 7.92 11.38
N SER A 23 7.06 7.42 11.90
CA SER A 23 7.94 8.28 12.71
C SER A 23 8.67 9.28 11.83
N LYS A 24 9.15 10.36 12.46
CA LYS A 24 9.80 11.45 11.75
C LYS A 24 11.12 11.05 11.10
N ASP A 25 11.76 10.02 11.60
CA ASP A 25 13.05 9.57 11.08
C ASP A 25 12.90 8.39 10.12
N GLY A 26 11.68 7.98 9.82
CA GLY A 26 11.41 6.94 8.83
C GLY A 26 11.92 5.56 9.20
N LYS A 27 12.08 5.30 10.48
CA LYS A 27 12.64 4.03 10.95
C LYS A 27 11.61 2.96 11.28
N GLU A 28 10.35 3.16 10.91
CA GLU A 28 9.36 2.11 11.06
C GLU A 28 9.74 0.93 10.18
N LYS A 29 9.46 -0.25 10.72
CA LYS A 29 9.73 -1.47 9.98
C LYS A 29 8.75 -1.60 8.81
N MET A 30 9.28 -1.64 7.61
CA MET A 30 8.49 -1.95 6.43
C MET A 30 8.25 -3.45 6.37
N LEU A 31 7.01 -3.86 6.44
CA LEU A 31 6.63 -5.28 6.42
C LEU A 31 6.53 -5.80 4.99
N LEU A 32 6.15 -4.93 4.07
CA LEU A 32 5.88 -5.32 2.69
C LEU A 32 6.08 -4.12 1.79
N SER A 33 6.70 -4.33 0.65
CA SER A 33 6.71 -3.32 -0.42
C SER A 33 6.30 -4.00 -1.71
N PHE A 34 5.60 -3.26 -2.57
CA PHE A 34 5.14 -3.79 -3.84
C PHE A 34 5.07 -2.69 -4.88
N ARG A 35 5.08 -3.12 -6.13
CA ARG A 35 4.97 -2.23 -7.26
C ARG A 35 4.09 -2.89 -8.30
N ARG A 36 3.27 -2.10 -8.95
CA ARG A 36 2.43 -2.54 -10.04
C ARG A 36 2.46 -1.51 -11.16
N SER A 37 2.62 -1.98 -12.38
CA SER A 37 2.38 -1.12 -13.55
C SER A 37 0.90 -0.87 -13.67
N SER A 38 0.50 0.38 -13.81
CA SER A 38 -0.89 0.72 -14.02
C SER A 38 -1.06 1.19 -15.45
N LYS A 39 -2.07 0.67 -16.12
CA LYS A 39 -2.45 1.20 -17.42
C LYS A 39 -3.30 2.43 -17.19
N GLN A 40 -3.16 3.40 -18.08
CA GLN A 40 -4.01 4.58 -18.05
C GLN A 40 -5.47 4.13 -18.10
N GLY A 41 -6.27 4.60 -17.16
CA GLY A 41 -7.68 4.24 -17.10
C GLY A 41 -8.03 3.12 -16.14
N SER A 42 -7.08 2.63 -15.33
CA SER A 42 -7.42 1.66 -14.29
C SER A 42 -8.41 2.29 -13.31
N SER A 43 -9.49 1.58 -13.02
CA SER A 43 -10.51 2.07 -12.10
C SER A 43 -10.04 1.95 -10.65
N SER A 44 -10.66 2.73 -9.77
CA SER A 44 -10.38 2.64 -8.34
C SER A 44 -10.74 1.26 -7.79
N ASP A 45 -11.75 0.61 -8.37
CA ASP A 45 -12.13 -0.75 -7.95
C ASP A 45 -11.03 -1.75 -8.27
N GLU A 46 -10.40 -1.64 -9.42
CA GLU A 46 -9.28 -2.52 -9.78
C GLU A 46 -8.11 -2.36 -8.84
N VAL A 47 -7.78 -1.13 -8.48
CA VAL A 47 -6.71 -0.84 -7.54
C VAL A 47 -7.04 -1.42 -6.17
N GLY A 48 -8.29 -1.26 -5.72
CA GLY A 48 -8.73 -1.80 -4.44
C GLY A 48 -8.64 -3.32 -4.38
N ILE A 49 -9.04 -4.00 -5.45
CA ILE A 49 -8.96 -5.46 -5.54
C ILE A 49 -7.50 -5.91 -5.49
N PHE A 50 -6.65 -5.24 -6.25
CA PHE A 50 -5.22 -5.53 -6.27
C PHE A 50 -4.60 -5.39 -4.89
N LEU A 51 -4.90 -4.30 -4.19
CA LEU A 51 -4.35 -4.05 -2.86
C LEU A 51 -4.76 -5.13 -1.87
N ARG A 52 -6.03 -5.50 -1.87
CA ARG A 52 -6.52 -6.56 -0.98
C ARG A 52 -5.84 -7.89 -1.27
N MET A 53 -5.68 -8.21 -2.54
CA MET A 53 -5.05 -9.45 -2.96
C MET A 53 -3.59 -9.50 -2.50
N VAL A 54 -2.84 -8.42 -2.72
CA VAL A 54 -1.43 -8.34 -2.32
C VAL A 54 -1.29 -8.49 -0.81
N LEU A 55 -2.13 -7.80 -0.05
CA LEU A 55 -2.09 -7.89 1.40
C LEU A 55 -2.35 -9.32 1.89
N ARG A 56 -3.40 -9.94 1.37
CA ARG A 56 -3.77 -11.30 1.78
C ARG A 56 -2.72 -12.34 1.41
N GLU A 57 -2.12 -12.20 0.22
CA GLU A 57 -1.08 -13.12 -0.22
C GLU A 57 0.17 -13.05 0.67
N ASN A 58 0.36 -11.92 1.34
CA ASN A 58 1.49 -11.72 2.24
C ASN A 58 1.11 -11.86 3.71
N GLY A 59 -0.04 -12.44 3.99
CA GLY A 59 -0.45 -12.72 5.35
C GLY A 59 -0.96 -11.52 6.12
N ILE A 60 -1.31 -10.44 5.44
CA ILE A 60 -1.81 -9.23 6.07
C ILE A 60 -3.30 -9.10 5.77
N GLU A 61 -4.11 -9.07 6.82
CA GLU A 61 -5.54 -8.82 6.64
C GLU A 61 -5.78 -7.34 6.36
N PRO A 62 -6.55 -6.99 5.32
CA PRO A 62 -6.82 -5.58 5.00
C PRO A 62 -7.39 -4.80 6.18
N GLU A 63 -8.11 -5.45 7.08
CA GLU A 63 -8.68 -4.82 8.26
C GLU A 63 -7.64 -4.29 9.24
N LYS A 64 -6.41 -4.81 9.18
CA LYS A 64 -5.32 -4.35 10.02
C LYS A 64 -4.77 -2.99 9.58
N ILE A 65 -5.08 -2.57 8.36
CA ILE A 65 -4.66 -1.26 7.86
C ILE A 65 -5.53 -0.20 8.51
N LYS A 66 -4.92 0.63 9.35
CA LYS A 66 -5.62 1.69 10.09
C LYS A 66 -5.58 3.02 9.37
N GLN A 67 -4.62 3.21 8.49
CA GLN A 67 -4.44 4.46 7.80
C GLN A 67 -3.82 4.23 6.43
N ILE A 68 -4.28 4.98 5.44
CA ILE A 68 -3.70 4.96 4.10
C ILE A 68 -3.16 6.36 3.83
N VAL A 69 -1.88 6.42 3.47
CA VAL A 69 -1.20 7.67 3.13
C VAL A 69 -0.96 7.67 1.63
N LEU A 70 -1.42 8.73 0.97
CA LEU A 70 -1.25 8.91 -0.48
C LEU A 70 -0.18 9.98 -0.73
N CYS A 71 0.70 9.70 -1.67
CA CYS A 71 1.72 10.65 -2.09
C CYS A 71 1.48 11.13 -3.52
#